data_39b3aa3bc1608d8bf26685426884ec23
#
_entry.id   39b3aa3bc1608d8bf26685426884ec23
#
_cell.length_a   1.000
_cell.length_b   1.000
_cell.length_c   1.000
_cell.angle_alpha   90.00
_cell.angle_beta   90.00
_cell.angle_gamma   90.00
#
_symmetry.space_group_name_H-M   'P 1'
#
loop_
_entity.id
_entity.type
_entity.pdbx_description
1 polymer ?
#
loop_
_entity_poly.entity_id
_entity_poly.type
_entity_poly.pdbx_seq_one_letter_code
_entity_poly.pdbx_strand_id
1 'polypeptide(L)'
;MEDIVIGKLTLVNFDSNDKTHFMTLKKLAKDTDITSRFNGFLWHLNNKNSNFFNKGFFVRDEENLIGYIDLSNFNEEEKAVYIRQAIFKEYRGNKEKRYGTLLLNEITDYIFSNYFKVHYIKARIHHDNLSSMKMAWNCGFSNDEEIFSKENPYIKNKLK
;
A
#
# COMPACT_ATOMS: atom_id res chain seq x y z
N MET A 1 6.20 7.40 -16.74
CA MET A 1 6.11 7.74 -15.32
C MET A 1 7.18 6.95 -14.56
N GLU A 2 7.95 7.63 -13.74
CA GLU A 2 9.06 7.00 -13.02
C GLU A 2 8.57 6.18 -11.82
N ASP A 3 9.33 5.14 -11.48
CA ASP A 3 9.11 4.39 -10.26
C ASP A 3 9.47 5.25 -9.04
N ILE A 4 8.85 4.97 -7.90
CA ILE A 4 8.96 5.80 -6.70
C ILE A 4 9.63 5.04 -5.59
N VAL A 5 10.83 5.48 -5.20
CA VAL A 5 11.56 4.92 -4.06
C VAL A 5 10.93 5.46 -2.77
N ILE A 6 10.42 4.57 -1.92
CA ILE A 6 9.78 4.98 -0.66
C ILE A 6 10.64 4.69 0.56
N GLY A 7 11.77 4.04 0.36
CA GLY A 7 12.72 3.65 1.39
C GLY A 7 13.58 2.52 0.85
N LYS A 8 13.53 1.36 1.48
CA LYS A 8 14.16 0.14 0.93
C LYS A 8 13.36 -0.43 -0.22
N LEU A 9 12.07 -0.14 -0.26
CA LEU A 9 11.16 -0.63 -1.30
C LEU A 9 10.91 0.45 -2.33
N THR A 10 10.49 0.01 -3.52
CA THR A 10 10.15 0.89 -4.65
C THR A 10 8.75 0.57 -5.15
N LEU A 11 7.95 1.60 -5.37
CA LEU A 11 6.65 1.48 -6.03
C LEU A 11 6.87 1.51 -7.53
N VAL A 12 6.42 0.45 -8.19
CA VAL A 12 6.66 0.24 -9.62
C VAL A 12 5.38 0.49 -10.40
N ASN A 13 5.46 1.38 -11.37
CA ASN A 13 4.35 1.60 -12.30
C ASN A 13 4.20 0.39 -13.22
N PHE A 14 2.95 -0.07 -13.35
CA PHE A 14 2.66 -1.22 -14.21
C PHE A 14 2.92 -0.89 -15.68
N ASP A 15 3.70 -1.73 -16.33
CA ASP A 15 3.99 -1.64 -17.76
C ASP A 15 3.54 -2.93 -18.44
N SER A 16 2.48 -2.84 -19.24
CA SER A 16 1.91 -4.00 -19.94
C SER A 16 2.87 -4.61 -20.98
N ASN A 17 3.87 -3.86 -21.40
CA ASN A 17 4.89 -4.32 -22.35
C ASN A 17 6.07 -5.03 -21.66
N ASP A 18 6.16 -4.93 -20.33
CA ASP A 18 7.19 -5.62 -19.55
C ASP A 18 6.74 -7.06 -19.28
N LYS A 19 7.54 -8.02 -19.72
CA LYS A 19 7.25 -9.45 -19.53
C LYS A 19 7.08 -9.83 -18.06
N THR A 20 7.95 -9.32 -17.21
CA THR A 20 7.92 -9.61 -15.76
C THR A 20 6.65 -9.08 -15.14
N HIS A 21 6.26 -7.85 -15.50
CA HIS A 21 5.01 -7.25 -15.02
C HIS A 21 3.80 -8.06 -15.48
N PHE A 22 3.78 -8.47 -16.72
CA PHE A 22 2.67 -9.24 -17.29
C PHE A 22 2.54 -10.61 -16.62
N MET A 23 3.66 -11.29 -16.38
CA MET A 23 3.65 -12.58 -15.68
C MET A 23 3.23 -12.42 -14.22
N THR A 24 3.66 -11.34 -13.57
CA THR A 24 3.24 -11.03 -12.19
C THR A 24 1.74 -10.77 -12.13
N LEU A 25 1.21 -10.05 -13.12
CA LEU A 25 -0.22 -9.80 -13.21
C LEU A 25 -1.02 -11.10 -13.34
N LYS A 26 -0.53 -12.05 -14.14
CA LYS A 26 -1.17 -13.37 -14.26
C LYS A 26 -1.17 -14.14 -12.95
N LYS A 27 -0.07 -14.12 -12.22
CA LYS A 27 0.01 -14.75 -10.89
C LYS A 27 -0.97 -14.10 -9.92
N LEU A 28 -1.03 -12.77 -9.92
CA LEU A 28 -1.93 -12.00 -9.06
C LEU A 28 -3.39 -12.34 -9.35
N ALA A 29 -3.75 -12.45 -10.63
CA ALA A 29 -5.12 -12.76 -11.04
C ALA A 29 -5.57 -14.16 -10.60
N LYS A 30 -4.62 -15.07 -10.40
CA LYS A 30 -4.90 -16.44 -9.92
C LYS A 30 -4.87 -16.57 -8.40
N ASP A 31 -4.36 -15.59 -7.70
CA ASP A 31 -4.30 -15.60 -6.23
C ASP A 31 -5.67 -15.22 -5.67
N THR A 32 -6.43 -16.21 -5.24
CA THR A 32 -7.80 -15.99 -4.73
C THR A 32 -7.83 -15.17 -3.44
N ASP A 33 -6.77 -15.23 -2.64
CA ASP A 33 -6.68 -14.40 -1.43
C ASP A 33 -6.63 -12.92 -1.79
N ILE A 34 -5.97 -12.58 -2.89
CA ILE A 34 -5.87 -11.20 -3.35
C ILE A 34 -7.13 -10.79 -4.13
N THR A 35 -7.54 -11.57 -5.11
CA THR A 35 -8.66 -11.21 -5.98
C THR A 35 -9.99 -11.11 -5.25
N SER A 36 -10.18 -11.90 -4.18
CA SER A 36 -11.39 -11.84 -3.36
C SER A 36 -11.48 -10.57 -2.50
N ARG A 37 -10.34 -9.95 -2.21
CA ARG A 37 -10.27 -8.78 -1.30
C ARG A 37 -10.04 -7.46 -2.01
N PHE A 38 -9.42 -7.50 -3.19
CA PHE A 38 -8.92 -6.30 -3.87
C PHE A 38 -9.66 -6.08 -5.19
N ASN A 39 -10.92 -5.74 -5.07
CA ASN A 39 -11.73 -5.37 -6.24
C ASN A 39 -11.09 -4.17 -6.95
N GLY A 40 -11.03 -4.26 -8.27
CA GLY A 40 -10.55 -3.13 -9.06
C GLY A 40 -9.04 -2.99 -9.13
N PHE A 41 -8.26 -4.00 -8.70
CA PHE A 41 -6.80 -3.91 -8.74
C PHE A 41 -6.26 -3.65 -10.17
N LEU A 42 -6.90 -4.24 -11.18
CA LEU A 42 -6.52 -4.00 -12.58
C LEU A 42 -6.75 -2.55 -13.00
N TRP A 43 -7.90 -1.99 -12.58
CA TRP A 43 -8.21 -0.60 -12.87
C TRP A 43 -7.17 0.33 -12.25
N HIS A 44 -6.81 0.07 -11.00
CA HIS A 44 -5.79 0.87 -10.30
C HIS A 44 -4.41 0.76 -10.94
N LEU A 45 -3.99 -0.45 -11.33
CA LEU A 45 -2.71 -0.67 -12.00
C LEU A 45 -2.64 0.03 -13.35
N ASN A 46 -3.77 0.03 -14.09
CA ASN A 46 -3.83 0.62 -15.43
C ASN A 46 -4.09 2.13 -15.41
N ASN A 47 -4.34 2.70 -14.24
CA ASN A 47 -4.58 4.13 -14.14
C ASN A 47 -3.27 4.90 -14.40
N LYS A 48 -3.20 5.56 -15.54
CA LYS A 48 -2.00 6.26 -16.00
C LYS A 48 -1.97 7.76 -15.66
N ASN A 49 -2.91 8.21 -14.80
CA ASN A 49 -2.87 9.61 -14.42
C ASN A 49 -1.57 9.93 -13.68
N SER A 50 -1.17 11.20 -13.71
CA SER A 50 0.07 11.66 -13.07
C SER A 50 -0.04 11.81 -11.55
N ASN A 51 -1.25 11.67 -11.02
CA ASN A 51 -1.50 11.79 -9.60
C ASN A 51 -1.01 10.52 -8.88
N PHE A 52 -0.30 10.71 -7.77
CA PHE A 52 0.17 9.62 -6.91
C PHE A 52 -1.01 8.84 -6.30
N PHE A 53 -2.09 9.53 -5.96
CA PHE A 53 -3.28 8.90 -5.37
C PHE A 53 -4.20 8.31 -6.43
N ASN A 54 -5.14 7.48 -5.99
CA ASN A 54 -6.10 6.76 -6.85
C ASN A 54 -5.41 5.86 -7.86
N LYS A 55 -4.41 5.13 -7.39
CA LYS A 55 -3.52 4.36 -8.27
C LYS A 55 -3.00 3.11 -7.56
N GLY A 56 -2.72 2.07 -8.35
CA GLY A 56 -2.08 0.84 -7.89
C GLY A 56 -0.67 0.73 -8.43
N PHE A 57 0.17 0.06 -7.64
CA PHE A 57 1.58 -0.17 -7.96
C PHE A 57 1.96 -1.60 -7.62
N PHE A 58 2.90 -2.16 -8.37
CA PHE A 58 3.68 -3.27 -7.84
C PHE A 58 4.71 -2.74 -6.87
N VAL A 59 5.16 -3.59 -5.96
CA VAL A 59 6.19 -3.26 -4.97
C VAL A 59 7.42 -4.11 -5.26
N ARG A 60 8.56 -3.47 -5.34
CA ARG A 60 9.83 -4.13 -5.64
C ARG A 60 10.80 -4.00 -4.48
N ASP A 61 11.46 -5.13 -4.13
CA ASP A 61 12.64 -5.17 -3.30
C ASP A 61 13.81 -5.63 -4.17
N GLU A 62 14.77 -4.75 -4.40
CA GLU A 62 15.88 -4.96 -5.33
C GLU A 62 15.35 -5.33 -6.72
N GLU A 63 15.47 -6.59 -7.15
CA GLU A 63 15.05 -7.06 -8.46
C GLU A 63 13.69 -7.77 -8.46
N ASN A 64 13.13 -8.02 -7.26
CA ASN A 64 11.94 -8.86 -7.11
C ASN A 64 10.69 -8.06 -6.88
N LEU A 65 9.65 -8.33 -7.66
CA LEU A 65 8.29 -7.83 -7.39
C LEU A 65 7.70 -8.69 -6.27
N ILE A 66 7.51 -8.07 -5.10
CA ILE A 66 7.14 -8.79 -3.87
C ILE A 66 5.69 -8.58 -3.46
N GLY A 67 5.01 -7.61 -4.03
CA GLY A 67 3.66 -7.28 -3.62
C GLY A 67 2.97 -6.24 -4.49
N TYR A 68 1.81 -5.86 -4.01
CA TYR A 68 0.91 -4.90 -4.63
C TYR A 68 0.40 -3.94 -3.57
N ILE A 69 0.23 -2.68 -3.95
CA ILE A 69 -0.42 -1.68 -3.11
C ILE A 69 -1.27 -0.75 -3.98
N ASP A 70 -2.43 -0.34 -3.47
CA ASP A 70 -3.17 0.74 -4.08
C ASP A 70 -3.59 1.79 -3.07
N LEU A 71 -3.77 2.99 -3.57
CA LEU A 71 -4.14 4.17 -2.80
C LEU A 71 -5.46 4.70 -3.35
N SER A 72 -6.36 5.08 -2.45
CA SER A 72 -7.59 5.77 -2.86
C SER A 72 -7.30 7.19 -3.31
N ASN A 73 -8.32 7.87 -3.84
CA ASN A 73 -8.30 9.31 -3.94
C ASN A 73 -8.18 9.93 -2.54
N PHE A 74 -7.61 11.13 -2.49
CA PHE A 74 -7.63 11.91 -1.26
C PHE A 74 -9.07 12.30 -0.93
N ASN A 75 -9.48 11.98 0.30
CA ASN A 75 -10.80 12.34 0.82
C ASN A 75 -10.71 13.66 1.57
N GLU A 76 -11.33 14.71 1.02
CA GLU A 76 -11.28 16.08 1.54
C GLU A 76 -11.92 16.21 2.93
N GLU A 77 -13.03 15.51 3.18
CA GLU A 77 -13.73 15.58 4.45
C GLU A 77 -12.94 14.94 5.59
N GLU A 78 -12.43 13.75 5.34
CA GLU A 78 -11.65 13.00 6.32
C GLU A 78 -10.20 13.45 6.38
N LYS A 79 -9.72 14.14 5.36
CA LYS A 79 -8.31 14.47 5.13
C LYS A 79 -7.44 13.21 5.14
N ALA A 80 -7.93 12.18 4.48
CA ALA A 80 -7.39 10.84 4.54
C ALA A 80 -7.21 10.22 3.18
N VAL A 81 -6.28 9.26 3.12
CA VAL A 81 -6.09 8.34 2.00
C VAL A 81 -6.24 6.93 2.57
N TYR A 82 -6.98 6.09 1.86
CA TYR A 82 -7.12 4.67 2.20
C TYR A 82 -6.10 3.87 1.40
N ILE A 83 -5.46 2.92 2.06
CA ILE A 83 -4.48 2.03 1.42
C ILE A 83 -4.95 0.58 1.50
N ARG A 84 -4.58 -0.19 0.47
CA ARG A 84 -4.72 -1.65 0.46
C ARG A 84 -3.39 -2.20 0.00
N GLN A 85 -2.89 -3.21 0.70
CA GLN A 85 -1.61 -3.84 0.34
C GLN A 85 -1.68 -5.35 0.46
N ALA A 86 -0.92 -6.02 -0.36
CA ALA A 86 -0.76 -7.46 -0.30
C ALA A 86 0.67 -7.84 -0.65
N ILE A 87 1.24 -8.75 0.11
CA ILE A 87 2.53 -9.37 -0.21
C ILE A 87 2.22 -10.67 -0.93
N PHE A 88 2.92 -10.93 -2.05
CA PHE A 88 2.71 -12.15 -2.82
C PHE A 88 3.08 -13.37 -1.98
N LYS A 89 2.36 -14.47 -2.21
CA LYS A 89 2.42 -15.68 -1.41
C LYS A 89 3.84 -16.18 -1.17
N GLU A 90 4.68 -16.16 -2.19
CA GLU A 90 6.07 -16.64 -2.13
C GLU A 90 6.97 -15.78 -1.23
N TYR A 91 6.55 -14.56 -0.88
CA TYR A 91 7.29 -13.63 -0.02
C TYR A 91 6.66 -13.46 1.36
N ARG A 92 5.52 -14.07 1.61
CA ARG A 92 4.85 -14.01 2.91
C ARG A 92 5.61 -14.84 3.95
N GLY A 93 5.57 -14.39 5.19
CA GLY A 93 6.18 -15.13 6.29
C GLY A 93 7.69 -15.08 6.35
N ASN A 94 8.33 -14.25 5.54
CA ASN A 94 9.77 -14.02 5.62
C ASN A 94 10.08 -13.25 6.90
N LYS A 95 10.63 -13.95 7.90
CA LYS A 95 10.89 -13.38 9.23
C LYS A 95 11.99 -12.33 9.25
N GLU A 96 12.93 -12.40 8.32
CA GLU A 96 14.00 -11.42 8.21
C GLU A 96 13.51 -10.11 7.60
N LYS A 97 12.81 -10.21 6.49
CA LYS A 97 12.37 -9.03 5.73
C LYS A 97 11.08 -8.41 6.26
N ARG A 98 10.14 -9.21 6.71
CA ARG A 98 8.82 -8.74 7.20
C ARG A 98 8.20 -7.72 6.25
N TYR A 99 8.03 -8.12 4.99
CA TYR A 99 7.64 -7.22 3.91
C TYR A 99 6.34 -6.45 4.17
N GLY A 100 5.34 -7.07 4.77
CA GLY A 100 4.09 -6.39 5.07
C GLY A 100 4.28 -5.20 6.00
N THR A 101 5.02 -5.40 7.09
CA THR A 101 5.33 -4.35 8.06
C THR A 101 6.23 -3.28 7.44
N LEU A 102 7.25 -3.71 6.69
CA LEU A 102 8.16 -2.80 6.02
C LEU A 102 7.42 -1.90 5.03
N LEU A 103 6.57 -2.49 4.19
CA LEU A 103 5.79 -1.74 3.21
C LEU A 103 4.86 -0.73 3.90
N LEU A 104 4.14 -1.16 4.92
CA LEU A 104 3.21 -0.28 5.62
C LEU A 104 3.93 0.91 6.26
N ASN A 105 5.06 0.67 6.89
CA ASN A 105 5.87 1.75 7.48
C ASN A 105 6.42 2.70 6.41
N GLU A 106 6.97 2.16 5.34
CA GLU A 106 7.61 2.97 4.31
C GLU A 106 6.60 3.81 3.52
N ILE A 107 5.46 3.22 3.13
CA ILE A 107 4.43 3.98 2.40
C ILE A 107 3.82 5.07 3.28
N THR A 108 3.58 4.76 4.54
CA THR A 108 3.00 5.72 5.49
C THR A 108 3.95 6.91 5.69
N ASP A 109 5.21 6.64 5.93
CA ASP A 109 6.20 7.69 6.11
C ASP A 109 6.38 8.52 4.84
N TYR A 110 6.42 7.88 3.68
CA TYR A 110 6.53 8.58 2.41
C TYR A 110 5.36 9.53 2.17
N ILE A 111 4.14 9.07 2.38
CA ILE A 111 2.94 9.91 2.20
C ILE A 111 2.95 11.08 3.18
N PHE A 112 3.19 10.82 4.45
CA PHE A 112 3.17 11.85 5.48
C PHE A 112 4.27 12.90 5.28
N SER A 113 5.44 12.49 4.81
CA SER A 113 6.57 13.40 4.57
C SER A 113 6.39 14.27 3.33
N ASN A 114 5.63 13.80 2.35
CA ASN A 114 5.53 14.47 1.05
C ASN A 114 4.17 15.13 0.79
N TYR A 115 3.13 14.74 1.53
CA TYR A 115 1.76 15.23 1.29
C TYR A 115 1.14 15.71 2.58
N PHE A 116 1.44 16.94 2.97
CA PHE A 116 0.97 17.51 4.25
C PHE A 116 -0.54 17.67 4.34
N LYS A 117 -1.25 17.67 3.20
CA LYS A 117 -2.71 17.67 3.20
C LYS A 117 -3.30 16.38 3.76
N VAL A 118 -2.53 15.29 3.72
CA VAL A 118 -2.95 13.99 4.27
C VAL A 118 -2.72 13.99 5.77
N HIS A 119 -3.80 14.07 6.54
CA HIS A 119 -3.74 14.03 8.01
C HIS A 119 -3.81 12.61 8.54
N TYR A 120 -4.49 11.72 7.79
CA TYR A 120 -4.66 10.31 8.21
C TYR A 120 -4.43 9.37 7.05
N ILE A 121 -3.77 8.26 7.34
CA ILE A 121 -3.79 7.09 6.47
C ILE A 121 -4.69 6.07 7.12
N LYS A 122 -5.61 5.53 6.35
CA LYS A 122 -6.61 4.58 6.82
C LYS A 122 -6.55 3.29 6.02
N ALA A 123 -6.92 2.20 6.67
CA ALA A 123 -7.04 0.89 6.05
C ALA A 123 -8.25 0.18 6.64
N ARG A 124 -9.04 -0.47 5.78
CA ARG A 124 -10.11 -1.33 6.23
C ARG A 124 -9.58 -2.74 6.37
N ILE A 125 -9.58 -3.27 7.58
CA ILE A 125 -9.09 -4.61 7.88
C ILE A 125 -10.22 -5.40 8.51
N HIS A 126 -10.60 -6.52 7.87
CA HIS A 126 -11.67 -7.37 8.37
C HIS A 126 -11.24 -8.02 9.68
N HIS A 127 -12.19 -8.18 10.61
CA HIS A 127 -11.92 -8.72 11.96
C HIS A 127 -11.36 -10.15 11.94
N ASP A 128 -11.54 -10.90 10.84
CA ASP A 128 -10.97 -12.25 10.68
C ASP A 128 -9.48 -12.20 10.30
N ASN A 129 -8.98 -11.05 9.86
CA ASN A 129 -7.60 -10.92 9.40
C ASN A 129 -6.68 -10.45 10.53
N LEU A 130 -6.46 -11.36 11.48
CA LEU A 130 -5.70 -11.05 12.70
C LEU A 130 -4.25 -10.66 12.39
N SER A 131 -3.62 -11.29 11.41
CA SER A 131 -2.23 -10.97 11.06
C SER A 131 -2.08 -9.54 10.54
N SER A 132 -3.02 -9.07 9.71
CA SER A 132 -3.04 -7.69 9.23
C SER A 132 -3.34 -6.69 10.35
N MET A 133 -4.24 -7.06 11.26
CA MET A 133 -4.55 -6.23 12.42
C MET A 133 -3.32 -6.02 13.29
N LYS A 134 -2.61 -7.09 13.63
CA LYS A 134 -1.37 -7.03 14.42
C LYS A 134 -0.30 -6.20 13.72
N MET A 135 -0.16 -6.37 12.42
CA MET A 135 0.78 -5.60 11.62
C MET A 135 0.47 -4.10 11.71
N ALA A 136 -0.80 -3.72 11.54
CA ALA A 136 -1.23 -2.33 11.62
C ALA A 136 -0.98 -1.74 13.01
N TRP A 137 -1.33 -2.47 14.08
CA TRP A 137 -1.06 -2.02 15.44
C TRP A 137 0.44 -1.81 15.68
N ASN A 138 1.28 -2.74 15.20
CA ASN A 138 2.74 -2.64 15.33
C ASN A 138 3.31 -1.45 14.56
N CYS A 139 2.62 -1.00 13.52
CA CYS A 139 3.01 0.19 12.74
C CYS A 139 2.41 1.49 13.30
N GLY A 140 1.77 1.44 14.47
CA GLY A 140 1.24 2.64 15.13
C GLY A 140 -0.17 3.02 14.73
N PHE A 141 -0.89 2.16 14.05
CA PHE A 141 -2.31 2.38 13.74
C PHE A 141 -3.16 2.06 14.96
N SER A 142 -4.22 2.83 15.14
CA SER A 142 -5.30 2.52 16.08
C SER A 142 -6.56 2.23 15.27
N ASN A 143 -7.51 1.53 15.85
CA ASN A 143 -8.71 1.15 15.11
C ASN A 143 -9.99 1.52 15.83
N ASP A 144 -10.99 1.84 15.02
CA ASP A 144 -12.39 1.91 15.39
C ASP A 144 -13.09 0.86 14.54
N GLU A 145 -13.44 -0.26 15.17
CA GLU A 145 -13.95 -1.45 14.48
C GLU A 145 -12.97 -1.91 13.39
N GLU A 146 -13.41 -1.94 12.13
CA GLU A 146 -12.59 -2.42 11.01
C GLU A 146 -11.76 -1.30 10.35
N ILE A 147 -11.91 -0.05 10.79
CA ILE A 147 -11.16 1.07 10.23
C ILE A 147 -9.93 1.34 11.08
N PHE A 148 -8.78 1.11 10.50
CA PHE A 148 -7.47 1.38 11.12
C PHE A 148 -6.95 2.71 10.61
N SER A 149 -6.46 3.56 11.51
CA SER A 149 -6.03 4.92 11.18
C SER A 149 -4.71 5.25 11.85
N LYS A 150 -3.87 6.00 11.14
CA LYS A 150 -2.67 6.60 11.69
C LYS A 150 -2.65 8.08 11.36
N GLU A 151 -2.41 8.92 12.40
CA GLU A 151 -2.34 10.36 12.24
C GLU A 151 -0.95 10.77 11.75
N ASN A 152 -0.91 11.79 10.89
CA ASN A 152 0.33 12.33 10.37
C ASN A 152 1.08 13.08 11.47
N PRO A 153 2.24 12.58 11.95
CA PRO A 153 2.98 13.20 13.03
C PRO A 153 3.65 14.52 12.61
N TYR A 154 3.91 14.71 11.34
CA TYR A 154 4.58 15.90 10.83
C TYR A 154 3.69 17.13 10.91
N ILE A 155 2.38 16.97 10.70
CA ILE A 155 1.41 18.07 10.79
C ILE A 155 1.28 18.53 12.24
N LYS A 156 1.17 17.59 13.17
CA LYS A 156 1.07 17.88 14.61
C LYS A 156 2.26 18.66 15.10
N ASN A 157 3.46 18.38 14.60
CA ASN A 157 4.68 19.11 14.96
C ASN A 157 4.71 20.52 14.36
N LYS A 158 4.08 20.73 13.21
CA LYS A 158 4.00 22.05 12.57
C LYS A 158 3.02 22.99 13.26
N LEU A 159 1.97 22.45 13.86
CA LEU A 159 0.94 23.23 14.56
C LEU A 159 1.37 23.67 15.96
N LYS A 160 2.48 23.16 16.44
CA LYS A 160 3.09 23.57 17.68
C LYS A 160 4.13 24.65 17.45
#